data_9264a0d78257e4dd72a0bf8630339f32
#
_entry.id   9264a0d78257e4dd72a0bf8630339f32
#
_cell.length_a   1.000
_cell.length_b   1.000
_cell.length_c   1.000
_cell.angle_alpha   90.00
_cell.angle_beta   90.00
_cell.angle_gamma   90.00
#
_symmetry.space_group_name_H-M   'P 1'
#
loop_
_entity.id
_entity.type
_entity.pdbx_description
1 polymer ?
#
loop_
_entity_poly.entity_id
_entity_poly.type
_entity_poly.pdbx_seq_one_letter_code
_entity_poly.pdbx_strand_id
1 'polypeptide(L)'
;MNKLRINYISKKDANFMARMGLVIVLGAIIGSMVLANYVFTQYQTNFIETNAGELVTVGPVEYTVTFEGTHEGSKEVKPENTFVKIGITAKNTGDEKTLMSGGQFYLIDEKDQKHKAVFGEFTSKDLWLEWLEPNEPIEVTTQFDI
;
A
#
# COMPACT_ATOMS: atom_id res chain seq x y z
N MET A 1 -37.82 -20.32 -58.09
CA MET A 1 -36.49 -19.71 -58.37
C MET A 1 -36.12 -18.79 -57.20
N ASN A 2 -35.26 -19.26 -56.30
CA ASN A 2 -34.78 -18.47 -55.14
C ASN A 2 -33.65 -17.54 -55.60
N LYS A 3 -33.87 -16.24 -55.54
CA LYS A 3 -32.82 -15.25 -55.81
C LYS A 3 -32.00 -15.04 -54.53
N LEU A 4 -30.74 -15.42 -54.58
CA LEU A 4 -29.74 -15.12 -53.53
C LEU A 4 -29.38 -13.63 -53.63
N ARG A 5 -29.66 -12.83 -52.57
CA ARG A 5 -29.16 -11.45 -52.46
C ARG A 5 -27.86 -11.47 -51.66
N ILE A 6 -26.76 -11.12 -52.32
CA ILE A 6 -25.49 -10.95 -51.68
C ILE A 6 -25.36 -9.44 -51.34
N ASN A 7 -25.31 -9.13 -50.05
CA ASN A 7 -25.03 -7.77 -49.61
C ASN A 7 -23.53 -7.46 -49.81
N TYR A 8 -23.26 -6.55 -50.74
CA TYR A 8 -21.91 -6.05 -50.99
C TYR A 8 -21.65 -4.79 -50.16
N ILE A 9 -20.65 -4.84 -49.28
CA ILE A 9 -20.20 -3.67 -48.53
C ILE A 9 -19.32 -2.84 -49.45
N SER A 10 -19.72 -1.58 -49.72
CA SER A 10 -18.95 -0.65 -50.51
C SER A 10 -17.60 -0.33 -49.86
N LYS A 11 -16.54 -0.09 -50.70
CA LYS A 11 -15.23 0.39 -50.18
C LYS A 11 -15.36 1.65 -49.32
N LYS A 12 -16.35 2.50 -49.63
CA LYS A 12 -16.61 3.74 -48.88
C LYS A 12 -17.12 3.45 -47.46
N ASP A 13 -17.98 2.46 -47.31
CA ASP A 13 -18.54 2.04 -46.03
C ASP A 13 -17.48 1.30 -45.20
N ALA A 14 -16.62 0.49 -45.80
CA ALA A 14 -15.51 -0.18 -45.14
C ALA A 14 -14.49 0.84 -44.58
N ASN A 15 -14.15 1.89 -45.33
CA ASN A 15 -13.27 2.96 -44.86
C ASN A 15 -13.89 3.78 -43.73
N PHE A 16 -15.20 4.03 -43.79
CA PHE A 16 -15.93 4.71 -42.71
C PHE A 16 -15.94 3.90 -41.44
N MET A 17 -16.25 2.60 -41.51
CA MET A 17 -16.23 1.68 -40.36
C MET A 17 -14.82 1.57 -39.74
N ALA A 18 -13.77 1.51 -40.58
CA ALA A 18 -12.39 1.46 -40.08
C ALA A 18 -11.99 2.74 -39.35
N ARG A 19 -12.39 3.93 -39.86
CA ARG A 19 -12.14 5.20 -39.19
C ARG A 19 -12.91 5.33 -37.86
N MET A 20 -14.17 4.88 -37.84
CA MET A 20 -14.98 4.87 -36.64
C MET A 20 -14.41 3.91 -35.59
N GLY A 21 -13.96 2.73 -36.01
CA GLY A 21 -13.27 1.78 -35.13
C GLY A 21 -12.00 2.38 -34.53
N LEU A 22 -11.20 3.08 -35.29
CA LEU A 22 -10.00 3.77 -34.82
C LEU A 22 -10.31 4.81 -33.73
N VAL A 23 -11.35 5.64 -33.97
CA VAL A 23 -11.78 6.69 -33.04
C VAL A 23 -12.26 6.04 -31.69
N ILE A 24 -13.01 4.95 -31.76
CA ILE A 24 -13.48 4.24 -30.58
C ILE A 24 -12.29 3.67 -29.78
N VAL A 25 -11.33 3.05 -30.45
CA VAL A 25 -10.13 2.50 -29.80
C VAL A 25 -9.30 3.59 -29.15
N LEU A 26 -9.05 4.70 -29.85
CA LEU A 26 -8.32 5.85 -29.28
C LEU A 26 -9.06 6.44 -28.07
N GLY A 27 -10.39 6.57 -28.16
CA GLY A 27 -11.22 7.04 -27.05
C GLY A 27 -11.16 6.11 -25.83
N ALA A 28 -11.15 4.79 -26.05
CA ALA A 28 -11.01 3.81 -24.98
C ALA A 28 -9.63 3.88 -24.30
N ILE A 29 -8.54 4.04 -25.08
CA ILE A 29 -7.19 4.20 -24.55
C ILE A 29 -7.07 5.46 -23.69
N ILE A 30 -7.52 6.61 -24.21
CA ILE A 30 -7.49 7.88 -23.46
C ILE A 30 -8.34 7.78 -22.19
N GLY A 31 -9.55 7.23 -22.30
CA GLY A 31 -10.43 7.04 -21.14
C GLY A 31 -9.83 6.14 -20.07
N SER A 32 -9.16 5.06 -20.47
CA SER A 32 -8.47 4.16 -19.52
C SER A 32 -7.27 4.84 -18.85
N MET A 33 -6.51 5.67 -19.56
CA MET A 33 -5.40 6.44 -18.97
C MET A 33 -5.89 7.49 -17.95
N VAL A 34 -6.98 8.19 -18.27
CA VAL A 34 -7.59 9.16 -17.35
C VAL A 34 -8.11 8.46 -16.10
N LEU A 35 -8.80 7.33 -16.26
CA LEU A 35 -9.31 6.55 -15.14
C LEU A 35 -8.16 6.00 -14.27
N ALA A 36 -7.11 5.47 -14.89
CA ALA A 36 -5.94 4.96 -14.17
C ALA A 36 -5.26 6.08 -13.37
N ASN A 37 -5.10 7.27 -13.96
CA ASN A 37 -4.53 8.42 -13.26
C ASN A 37 -5.42 8.87 -12.11
N TYR A 38 -6.74 8.93 -12.31
CA TYR A 38 -7.69 9.28 -11.25
C TYR A 38 -7.61 8.29 -10.07
N VAL A 39 -7.64 7.00 -10.35
CA VAL A 39 -7.49 5.95 -9.34
C VAL A 39 -6.15 6.08 -8.62
N PHE A 40 -5.04 6.26 -9.36
CA PHE A 40 -3.71 6.41 -8.78
C PHE A 40 -3.62 7.61 -7.83
N THR A 41 -4.19 8.78 -8.20
CA THR A 41 -4.19 9.97 -7.34
C THR A 41 -5.08 9.82 -6.09
N GLN A 42 -6.16 9.06 -6.17
CA GLN A 42 -7.02 8.77 -5.01
C GLN A 42 -6.37 7.84 -3.99
N TYR A 43 -5.51 6.93 -4.45
CA TYR A 43 -4.85 5.94 -3.60
C TYR A 43 -3.36 6.24 -3.36
N GLN A 44 -2.93 7.52 -3.51
CA GLN A 44 -1.59 7.90 -3.07
C GLN A 44 -1.46 7.72 -1.57
N THR A 45 -0.48 6.92 -1.17
CA THR A 45 -0.16 6.73 0.24
C THR A 45 0.55 7.99 0.76
N ASN A 46 -0.10 8.73 1.65
CA ASN A 46 0.53 9.82 2.37
C ASN A 46 1.28 9.22 3.57
N PHE A 47 2.60 9.42 3.60
CA PHE A 47 3.42 9.07 4.76
C PHE A 47 3.46 10.24 5.73
N ILE A 48 3.33 9.93 7.01
CA ILE A 48 3.58 10.87 8.10
C ILE A 48 4.87 10.42 8.76
N GLU A 49 5.85 11.32 8.80
CA GLU A 49 7.13 11.07 9.47
C GLU A 49 7.05 11.54 10.92
N THR A 50 7.61 10.78 11.82
CA THR A 50 7.68 11.09 13.25
C THR A 50 8.99 10.62 13.83
N ASN A 51 9.45 11.26 14.90
CA ASN A 51 10.62 10.85 15.64
C ASN A 51 10.24 9.91 16.80
N ALA A 52 11.21 9.14 17.27
CA ALA A 52 11.01 8.29 18.45
C ALA A 52 10.60 9.14 19.66
N GLY A 53 9.57 8.70 20.36
CA GLY A 53 8.99 9.34 21.54
C GLY A 53 7.94 10.42 21.24
N GLU A 54 7.72 10.78 20.00
CA GLU A 54 6.67 11.74 19.61
C GLU A 54 5.33 11.03 19.38
N LEU A 55 4.24 11.68 19.82
CA LEU A 55 2.88 11.23 19.52
C LEU A 55 2.47 11.71 18.13
N VAL A 56 2.03 10.80 17.28
CA VAL A 56 1.50 11.12 15.96
C VAL A 56 0.13 10.48 15.77
N THR A 57 -0.78 11.22 15.13
CA THR A 57 -2.14 10.72 14.84
C THR A 57 -2.27 10.47 13.34
N VAL A 58 -2.65 9.24 12.98
CA VAL A 58 -2.90 8.82 11.61
C VAL A 58 -4.30 8.21 11.52
N GLY A 59 -5.21 8.91 10.86
CA GLY A 59 -6.62 8.54 10.87
C GLY A 59 -7.19 8.53 12.29
N PRO A 60 -7.85 7.46 12.73
CA PRO A 60 -8.39 7.36 14.10
C PRO A 60 -7.37 6.85 15.13
N VAL A 61 -6.10 6.62 14.75
CA VAL A 61 -5.12 5.98 15.64
C VAL A 61 -4.02 6.95 16.04
N GLU A 62 -3.74 6.99 17.32
CA GLU A 62 -2.58 7.63 17.92
C GLU A 62 -1.44 6.61 18.06
N TYR A 63 -0.26 6.99 17.59
CA TYR A 63 0.95 6.17 17.65
C TYR A 63 2.05 6.88 18.42
N THR A 64 2.79 6.11 19.21
CA THR A 64 4.08 6.51 19.74
C THR A 64 5.08 5.41 19.44
N VAL A 65 6.22 5.78 18.86
CA VAL A 65 7.28 4.83 18.50
C VAL A 65 8.47 5.00 19.42
N THR A 66 9.12 3.90 19.79
CA THR A 66 10.30 3.90 20.66
C THR A 66 11.38 3.00 20.06
N PHE A 67 12.63 3.43 20.16
CA PHE A 67 13.78 2.59 19.81
C PHE A 67 14.05 1.59 20.92
N GLU A 68 14.03 0.31 20.62
CA GLU A 68 14.27 -0.77 21.61
C GLU A 68 15.65 -1.46 21.44
N GLY A 69 16.46 -0.97 20.51
CA GLY A 69 17.81 -1.49 20.30
C GLY A 69 17.97 -2.23 18.97
N THR A 70 19.07 -2.93 18.86
CA THR A 70 19.46 -3.71 17.67
C THR A 70 19.68 -5.17 18.03
N HIS A 71 19.56 -6.07 17.05
CA HIS A 71 19.84 -7.49 17.26
C HIS A 71 20.23 -8.21 15.96
N GLU A 72 20.82 -9.39 16.08
CA GLU A 72 21.33 -10.22 15.00
C GLU A 72 20.26 -11.19 14.41
N GLY A 73 19.00 -10.94 14.71
CA GLY A 73 17.90 -11.77 14.24
C GLY A 73 17.60 -13.00 15.10
N SER A 74 16.88 -13.95 14.53
CA SER A 74 16.51 -15.23 15.13
C SER A 74 17.29 -16.38 14.49
N LYS A 75 16.96 -17.63 14.83
CA LYS A 75 17.52 -18.81 14.18
C LYS A 75 17.08 -18.92 12.71
N GLU A 76 15.91 -18.43 12.38
CA GLU A 76 15.25 -18.57 11.09
C GLU A 76 15.44 -17.34 10.21
N VAL A 77 15.48 -16.15 10.82
CA VAL A 77 15.57 -14.87 10.09
C VAL A 77 16.79 -14.09 10.56
N LYS A 78 17.71 -13.85 9.63
CA LYS A 78 18.94 -13.09 9.83
C LYS A 78 18.90 -11.79 9.03
N PRO A 79 19.45 -10.69 9.57
CA PRO A 79 19.61 -9.46 8.81
C PRO A 79 20.72 -9.58 7.77
N GLU A 80 20.68 -8.73 6.76
CA GLU A 80 21.84 -8.51 5.88
C GLU A 80 22.96 -7.80 6.63
N ASN A 81 22.61 -6.82 7.47
CA ASN A 81 23.54 -6.11 8.34
C ASN A 81 23.12 -6.20 9.80
N THR A 82 22.05 -5.47 10.21
CA THR A 82 21.54 -5.53 11.57
C THR A 82 20.04 -5.22 11.60
N PHE A 83 19.32 -5.85 12.51
CA PHE A 83 17.93 -5.47 12.77
C PHE A 83 17.87 -4.36 13.80
N VAL A 84 17.09 -3.32 13.44
CA VAL A 84 16.64 -2.28 14.37
C VAL A 84 15.26 -2.67 14.87
N LYS A 85 15.10 -2.77 16.17
CA LYS A 85 13.84 -3.10 16.84
C LYS A 85 13.16 -1.82 17.32
N ILE A 86 11.90 -1.65 16.93
CA ILE A 86 11.05 -0.53 17.27
C ILE A 86 9.83 -1.03 18.04
N GLY A 87 9.58 -0.43 19.19
CA GLY A 87 8.34 -0.57 19.93
C GLY A 87 7.31 0.41 19.40
N ILE A 88 6.07 -0.02 19.27
CA ILE A 88 4.94 0.79 18.81
C ILE A 88 3.84 0.68 19.85
N THR A 89 3.47 1.80 20.45
CA THR A 89 2.24 1.92 21.22
C THR A 89 1.19 2.53 20.32
N ALA A 90 0.06 1.84 20.14
CA ALA A 90 -1.04 2.30 19.31
C ALA A 90 -2.33 2.35 20.12
N LYS A 91 -3.11 3.43 19.97
CA LYS A 91 -4.42 3.62 20.57
C LYS A 91 -5.41 4.08 19.52
N ASN A 92 -6.46 3.30 19.33
CA ASN A 92 -7.58 3.71 18.48
C ASN A 92 -8.49 4.68 19.26
N THR A 93 -8.59 5.91 18.79
CA THR A 93 -9.44 6.96 19.38
C THR A 93 -10.80 7.08 18.67
N GLY A 94 -11.04 6.27 17.63
CA GLY A 94 -12.32 6.18 16.93
C GLY A 94 -13.33 5.30 17.65
N ASP A 95 -14.53 5.27 17.13
CA ASP A 95 -15.65 4.49 17.69
C ASP A 95 -15.72 3.06 17.14
N GLU A 96 -15.04 2.79 16.03
CA GLU A 96 -15.02 1.48 15.38
C GLU A 96 -13.61 0.89 15.47
N LYS A 97 -13.53 -0.44 15.55
CA LYS A 97 -12.25 -1.12 15.52
C LYS A 97 -11.54 -0.92 14.17
N THR A 98 -10.24 -0.78 14.23
CA THR A 98 -9.41 -0.55 13.05
C THR A 98 -8.27 -1.57 12.98
N LEU A 99 -7.74 -1.77 11.78
CA LEU A 99 -6.70 -2.75 11.53
C LEU A 99 -5.34 -2.08 11.44
N MET A 100 -4.36 -2.61 12.15
CA MET A 100 -2.95 -2.23 12.08
C MET A 100 -2.10 -3.39 11.55
N SER A 101 -1.17 -3.09 10.67
CA SER A 101 -0.25 -4.07 10.07
C SER A 101 1.19 -3.56 10.10
N GLY A 102 2.14 -4.46 10.31
CA GLY A 102 3.57 -4.13 10.22
C GLY A 102 3.99 -3.51 8.90
N GLY A 103 3.34 -3.90 7.80
CA GLY A 103 3.59 -3.33 6.48
C GLY A 103 3.21 -1.86 6.29
N GLN A 104 2.55 -1.23 7.26
CA GLN A 104 2.23 0.21 7.25
C GLN A 104 3.42 1.08 7.71
N PHE A 105 4.43 0.47 8.35
CA PHE A 105 5.56 1.18 8.93
C PHE A 105 6.81 1.04 8.09
N TYR A 106 7.56 2.12 8.02
CA TYR A 106 8.85 2.20 7.35
C TYR A 106 9.84 2.92 8.25
N LEU A 107 11.06 2.42 8.32
CA LEU A 107 12.16 3.14 8.93
C LEU A 107 12.87 3.97 7.84
N ILE A 108 13.14 5.23 8.13
CA ILE A 108 13.92 6.11 7.25
C ILE A 108 15.29 6.28 7.90
N ASP A 109 16.35 5.94 7.17
CA ASP A 109 17.72 6.09 7.64
C ASP A 109 18.28 7.51 7.37
N GLU A 110 19.50 7.76 7.82
CA GLU A 110 20.21 9.05 7.64
C GLU A 110 20.46 9.43 6.16
N LYS A 111 20.26 8.48 5.23
CA LYS A 111 20.41 8.66 3.79
C LYS A 111 19.08 8.79 3.06
N ASP A 112 17.97 9.00 3.81
CA ASP A 112 16.59 9.03 3.30
C ASP A 112 16.16 7.71 2.61
N GLN A 113 16.79 6.58 2.97
CA GLN A 113 16.39 5.27 2.45
C GLN A 113 15.27 4.69 3.32
N LYS A 114 14.25 4.15 2.65
CA LYS A 114 13.10 3.53 3.30
C LYS A 114 13.33 2.04 3.46
N HIS A 115 13.36 1.58 4.69
CA HIS A 115 13.44 0.17 5.06
C HIS A 115 12.05 -0.33 5.45
N LYS A 116 11.65 -1.46 4.88
CA LYS A 116 10.35 -2.10 5.19
C LYS A 116 10.48 -2.92 6.46
N ALA A 117 9.36 -3.07 7.16
CA ALA A 117 9.28 -3.99 8.29
C ALA A 117 9.60 -5.42 7.83
N VAL A 118 10.41 -6.12 8.63
CA VAL A 118 10.75 -7.53 8.43
C VAL A 118 9.84 -8.37 9.32
N PHE A 119 9.17 -9.33 8.69
CA PHE A 119 8.28 -10.25 9.39
C PHE A 119 9.06 -11.51 9.80
N GLY A 120 8.91 -11.88 11.07
CA GLY A 120 9.56 -13.06 11.63
C GLY A 120 9.10 -13.27 13.07
N GLU A 121 9.46 -14.39 13.66
CA GLU A 121 9.20 -14.69 15.07
C GLU A 121 10.42 -14.26 15.90
N PHE A 122 10.49 -12.99 16.29
CA PHE A 122 11.56 -12.44 17.11
C PHE A 122 11.13 -12.32 18.58
N THR A 123 9.88 -11.90 18.80
CA THR A 123 9.27 -11.73 20.12
C THR A 123 7.81 -12.15 20.11
N SER A 124 7.21 -12.28 21.29
CA SER A 124 5.77 -12.54 21.43
C SER A 124 4.88 -11.35 21.10
N LYS A 125 5.48 -10.17 20.89
CA LYS A 125 4.77 -8.91 20.58
C LYS A 125 5.01 -8.46 19.13
N ASP A 126 5.53 -9.32 18.26
CA ASP A 126 5.82 -8.95 16.88
C ASP A 126 4.55 -8.61 16.10
N LEU A 127 4.55 -7.41 15.51
CA LEU A 127 3.41 -6.90 14.77
C LEU A 127 3.31 -7.59 13.40
N TRP A 128 2.27 -8.36 13.22
CA TRP A 128 1.85 -8.90 11.92
C TRP A 128 0.60 -8.18 11.44
N LEU A 129 -0.50 -8.42 12.14
CA LEU A 129 -1.82 -7.88 11.86
C LEU A 129 -2.60 -7.85 13.17
N GLU A 130 -2.95 -6.65 13.64
CA GLU A 130 -3.62 -6.45 14.92
C GLU A 130 -4.89 -5.63 14.76
N TRP A 131 -5.96 -6.05 15.41
CA TRP A 131 -7.17 -5.26 15.54
C TRP A 131 -7.07 -4.36 16.76
N LEU A 132 -7.23 -3.06 16.52
CA LEU A 132 -7.25 -2.05 17.58
C LEU A 132 -8.70 -1.80 17.99
N GLU A 133 -9.07 -2.24 19.17
CA GLU A 133 -10.39 -1.92 19.74
C GLU A 133 -10.44 -0.46 20.17
N PRO A 134 -11.63 0.18 20.16
CA PRO A 134 -11.79 1.57 20.57
C PRO A 134 -11.26 1.84 21.98
N ASN A 135 -10.43 2.86 22.10
CA ASN A 135 -9.84 3.34 23.34
C ASN A 135 -8.93 2.36 24.12
N GLU A 136 -8.63 1.20 23.57
CA GLU A 136 -7.69 0.24 24.17
C GLU A 136 -6.30 0.42 23.55
N PRO A 137 -5.28 0.85 24.33
CA PRO A 137 -3.91 0.91 23.84
C PRO A 137 -3.29 -0.48 23.76
N ILE A 138 -2.53 -0.73 22.71
CA ILE A 138 -1.70 -1.95 22.60
C ILE A 138 -0.24 -1.58 22.41
N GLU A 139 0.64 -2.48 22.80
CA GLU A 139 2.09 -2.39 22.58
C GLU A 139 2.53 -3.57 21.74
N VAL A 140 3.17 -3.27 20.63
CA VAL A 140 3.73 -4.25 19.70
C VAL A 140 5.15 -3.86 19.30
N THR A 141 5.86 -4.78 18.66
CA THR A 141 7.21 -4.53 18.16
C THR A 141 7.30 -4.83 16.66
N THR A 142 8.19 -4.15 15.96
CA THR A 142 8.54 -4.45 14.58
C THR A 142 10.03 -4.26 14.36
N GLN A 143 10.58 -4.91 13.34
CA GLN A 143 12.00 -4.90 13.04
C GLN A 143 12.23 -4.41 11.61
N PHE A 144 13.38 -3.74 11.43
CA PHE A 144 13.83 -3.23 10.13
C PHE A 144 15.27 -3.66 9.92
N ASP A 145 15.59 -4.16 8.74
CA ASP A 145 16.96 -4.45 8.32
C ASP A 145 17.60 -3.21 7.71
N ILE A 146 18.70 -2.73 8.29
CA ILE A 146 19.36 -1.47 7.90
C ILE A 146 20.85 -1.70 7.56
#